data_819637700df2597db712f67e16725ba0
#
_entry.id   819637700df2597db712f67e16725ba0
#
_cell.length_a   1.000
_cell.length_b   1.000
_cell.length_c   1.000
_cell.angle_alpha   90.00
_cell.angle_beta   90.00
_cell.angle_gamma   90.00
#
_symmetry.space_group_name_H-M   'P 1'
#
loop_
_entity.id
_entity.type
_entity.pdbx_description
1 polymer ?
#
loop_
_entity_poly.entity_id
_entity_poly.type
_entity_poly.pdbx_seq_one_letter_code
_entity_poly.pdbx_strand_id
1 'polypeptide(L)'
;MTRGYKPVVAIGEAQRKATAWGFLLIVLVTEAKIPFDFVIDDQGCISLVRIRRLKYSQFGIADILRSCEQEIKELREIRIPDGIYRELWVRGPDRTWHRYLVLVDGIESLENEEDRHDEIDSAGIPQTDP
;
A
#
# COMPACT_ATOMS: atom_id res chain seq x y z
N MET A 1 14.64 10.01 11.72
CA MET A 1 13.60 10.85 12.27
C MET A 1 12.36 10.06 12.61
N THR A 2 11.82 10.32 13.75
CA THR A 2 10.64 9.57 14.15
C THR A 2 9.40 10.12 13.49
N ARG A 3 8.53 9.21 13.19
CA ARG A 3 7.22 9.50 12.72
C ARG A 3 6.42 10.15 13.84
N GLY A 4 5.66 11.18 13.52
CA GLY A 4 4.78 11.81 14.48
C GLY A 4 3.55 10.95 14.74
N TYR A 5 2.39 11.56 14.64
CA TYR A 5 1.15 10.82 14.81
C TYR A 5 0.84 10.01 13.56
N LYS A 6 0.31 8.82 13.77
CA LYS A 6 -0.20 8.05 12.66
C LYS A 6 -1.48 8.70 12.14
N PRO A 7 -1.72 8.66 10.82
CA PRO A 7 -2.94 9.25 10.24
C PRO A 7 -4.14 8.33 10.47
N VAL A 8 -4.74 8.44 11.64
CA VAL A 8 -5.74 7.50 12.12
C VAL A 8 -6.93 7.38 11.18
N VAL A 9 -7.41 8.51 10.65
CA VAL A 9 -8.57 8.50 9.76
C VAL A 9 -8.23 7.77 8.46
N ALA A 10 -7.07 8.09 7.89
CA ALA A 10 -6.64 7.45 6.65
C ALA A 10 -6.39 5.95 6.86
N ILE A 11 -5.83 5.58 8.00
CA ILE A 11 -5.61 4.17 8.31
C ILE A 11 -6.94 3.43 8.38
N GLY A 12 -7.95 4.04 9.03
CA GLY A 12 -9.27 3.44 9.10
C GLY A 12 -9.89 3.25 7.73
N GLU A 13 -9.74 4.25 6.87
CA GLU A 13 -10.23 4.14 5.50
C GLU A 13 -9.50 3.04 4.73
N ALA A 14 -8.19 2.96 4.94
CA ALA A 14 -7.38 1.93 4.27
C ALA A 14 -7.82 0.54 4.70
N GLN A 15 -8.15 0.36 5.97
CA GLN A 15 -8.63 -0.93 6.46
C GLN A 15 -9.93 -1.34 5.77
N ARG A 16 -10.84 -0.39 5.59
CA ARG A 16 -12.09 -0.67 4.89
C ARG A 16 -11.83 -1.01 3.42
N LYS A 17 -10.89 -0.30 2.79
CA LYS A 17 -10.51 -0.61 1.42
C LYS A 17 -9.90 -1.99 1.31
N ALA A 18 -9.02 -2.35 2.24
CA ALA A 18 -8.40 -3.67 2.24
C ALA A 18 -9.46 -4.76 2.29
N THR A 19 -10.45 -4.58 3.17
CA THR A 19 -11.54 -5.54 3.28
C THR A 19 -12.35 -5.60 1.99
N ALA A 20 -12.65 -4.44 1.41
CA ALA A 20 -13.41 -4.37 0.17
C ALA A 20 -12.68 -5.05 -0.98
N TRP A 21 -11.36 -4.99 -0.98
CA TRP A 21 -10.54 -5.65 -2.00
C TRP A 21 -10.34 -7.14 -1.73
N GLY A 22 -10.83 -7.63 -0.58
CA GLY A 22 -10.73 -9.04 -0.27
C GLY A 22 -9.50 -9.45 0.50
N PHE A 23 -8.73 -8.48 1.00
CA PHE A 23 -7.55 -8.78 1.80
C PHE A 23 -7.96 -9.10 3.24
N LEU A 24 -7.23 -10.01 3.85
CA LEU A 24 -7.43 -10.33 5.26
C LEU A 24 -6.51 -9.45 6.09
N LEU A 25 -7.09 -8.69 7.00
CA LEU A 25 -6.30 -7.86 7.90
C LEU A 25 -5.81 -8.73 9.06
N ILE A 26 -4.50 -8.87 9.19
CA ILE A 26 -3.91 -9.75 10.19
C ILE A 26 -3.71 -9.01 11.50
N VAL A 27 -3.10 -7.82 11.44
CA VAL A 27 -2.80 -7.08 12.65
C VAL A 27 -2.81 -5.59 12.36
N LEU A 28 -3.28 -4.81 13.32
CA LEU A 28 -3.25 -3.35 13.27
C LEU A 28 -2.18 -2.87 14.24
N VAL A 29 -1.30 -2.00 13.78
CA VAL A 29 -0.21 -1.47 14.58
C VAL A 29 -0.50 -0.03 14.96
N THR A 30 -0.60 0.24 16.25
CA THR A 30 -0.96 1.59 16.72
C THR A 30 0.22 2.39 17.24
N GLU A 31 1.36 1.75 17.48
CA GLU A 31 2.53 2.45 17.99
C GLU A 31 3.20 3.27 16.92
N ALA A 32 3.42 4.55 17.22
CA ALA A 32 3.99 5.48 16.23
C ALA A 32 5.41 5.11 15.83
N LYS A 33 6.15 4.43 16.70
CA LYS A 33 7.53 4.05 16.41
C LYS A 33 7.64 2.99 15.33
N ILE A 34 6.62 2.17 15.18
CA ILE A 34 6.66 1.08 14.22
C ILE A 34 6.33 1.65 12.85
N PRO A 35 7.18 1.42 11.85
CA PRO A 35 7.08 2.13 10.58
C PRO A 35 6.06 1.56 9.60
N PHE A 36 5.15 0.73 10.04
CA PHE A 36 4.02 0.30 9.22
C PHE A 36 2.76 0.31 10.07
N ASP A 37 1.62 0.28 9.40
CA ASP A 37 0.35 0.54 10.07
C ASP A 37 -0.52 -0.68 10.23
N PHE A 38 -0.42 -1.62 9.30
CA PHE A 38 -1.10 -2.91 9.45
C PHE A 38 -0.46 -3.94 8.54
N VAL A 39 -0.87 -5.18 8.74
CA VAL A 39 -0.37 -6.31 7.98
C VAL A 39 -1.56 -6.98 7.32
N ILE A 40 -1.44 -7.28 6.05
CA ILE A 40 -2.50 -7.94 5.30
C ILE A 40 -2.00 -9.25 4.71
N ASP A 41 -2.96 -10.12 4.47
CA ASP A 41 -2.75 -11.34 3.71
C ASP A 41 -3.58 -11.23 2.43
N ASP A 42 -2.90 -11.24 1.29
CA ASP A 42 -3.53 -11.23 -0.01
C ASP A 42 -3.29 -12.59 -0.64
N GLN A 43 -4.18 -13.53 -0.34
CA GLN A 43 -4.15 -14.87 -0.92
C GLN A 43 -2.80 -15.57 -0.71
N GLY A 44 -2.33 -15.50 0.52
CA GLY A 44 -1.09 -16.15 0.89
C GLY A 44 0.15 -15.27 0.80
N CYS A 45 -0.01 -14.04 0.34
CA CYS A 45 1.09 -13.08 0.29
C CYS A 45 0.92 -12.09 1.43
N ILE A 46 1.91 -12.06 2.32
CA ILE A 46 1.87 -11.19 3.49
C ILE A 46 2.56 -9.88 3.16
N SER A 47 1.92 -8.77 3.49
CA SER A 47 2.50 -7.44 3.26
C SER A 47 2.39 -6.58 4.50
N LEU A 48 3.47 -5.87 4.78
CA LEU A 48 3.48 -4.79 5.76
C LEU A 48 3.07 -3.52 5.03
N VAL A 49 2.06 -2.83 5.53
CA VAL A 49 1.47 -1.70 4.82
C VAL A 49 1.66 -0.41 5.61
N ARG A 50 2.22 0.60 4.97
CA ARG A 50 2.35 1.95 5.53
C ARG A 50 1.40 2.87 4.80
N ILE A 51 0.67 3.70 5.53
CA ILE A 51 -0.31 4.62 4.99
C ILE A 51 0.25 6.03 4.99
N ARG A 52 0.06 6.75 3.88
CA ARG A 52 0.47 8.14 3.77
C ARG A 52 -0.64 8.94 3.08
N ARG A 53 -0.91 10.12 3.61
CA ARG A 53 -1.83 11.06 2.96
C ARG A 53 -1.02 12.13 2.24
N LEU A 54 -1.42 12.45 1.03
CA LEU A 54 -0.80 13.54 0.29
C LEU A 54 -1.86 14.58 -0.06
N LYS A 55 -1.40 15.81 -0.24
CA LYS A 55 -2.29 16.94 -0.45
C LYS A 55 -2.66 17.15 -1.92
N TYR A 56 -1.96 16.49 -2.81
CA TYR A 56 -2.24 16.62 -4.25
C TYR A 56 -2.61 15.25 -4.79
N SER A 57 -3.29 15.27 -5.94
CA SER A 57 -3.96 14.07 -6.42
C SER A 57 -3.31 13.43 -7.64
N GLN A 58 -2.21 13.96 -8.12
CA GLN A 58 -1.54 13.36 -9.28
C GLN A 58 -0.17 12.87 -8.85
N PHE A 59 0.05 11.56 -9.03
CA PHE A 59 1.25 10.93 -8.56
C PHE A 59 1.92 10.15 -9.67
N GLY A 60 3.16 10.51 -10.00
CA GLY A 60 4.02 9.62 -10.73
C GLY A 60 4.95 8.93 -9.76
N ILE A 61 5.67 7.93 -10.24
CA ILE A 61 6.63 7.21 -9.41
C ILE A 61 7.65 8.18 -8.81
N ALA A 62 8.15 9.12 -9.63
CA ALA A 62 9.15 10.06 -9.15
C ALA A 62 8.60 10.94 -8.03
N ASP A 63 7.34 11.33 -8.14
CA ASP A 63 6.71 12.16 -7.11
C ASP A 63 6.61 11.41 -5.80
N ILE A 64 6.22 10.14 -5.87
CA ILE A 64 6.08 9.33 -4.66
C ILE A 64 7.45 9.10 -4.03
N LEU A 65 8.47 8.80 -4.83
CA LEU A 65 9.81 8.60 -4.31
C LEU A 65 10.32 9.83 -3.57
N ARG A 66 9.97 11.01 -4.07
CA ARG A 66 10.39 12.26 -3.45
C ARG A 66 9.56 12.59 -2.22
N SER A 67 8.24 12.50 -2.34
CA SER A 67 7.34 12.92 -1.27
C SER A 67 7.32 11.95 -0.11
N CYS A 68 7.58 10.67 -0.37
CA CYS A 68 7.50 9.62 0.64
C CYS A 68 8.86 9.00 0.91
N GLU A 69 9.91 9.74 0.65
CA GLU A 69 11.29 9.25 0.77
C GLU A 69 11.56 8.64 2.15
N GLN A 70 11.14 9.34 3.19
CA GLN A 70 11.40 8.88 4.55
C GLN A 70 10.65 7.61 4.87
N GLU A 71 9.38 7.55 4.47
CA GLU A 71 8.56 6.36 4.71
C GLU A 71 9.10 5.15 3.97
N ILE A 72 9.52 5.36 2.74
CA ILE A 72 10.09 4.27 1.95
C ILE A 72 11.38 3.77 2.57
N LYS A 73 12.22 4.71 3.01
CA LYS A 73 13.47 4.35 3.66
C LYS A 73 13.22 3.53 4.92
N GLU A 74 12.29 3.97 5.74
CA GLU A 74 11.97 3.27 6.97
C GLU A 74 11.43 1.87 6.71
N LEU A 75 10.60 1.72 5.68
CA LEU A 75 10.10 0.40 5.30
C LEU A 75 11.24 -0.50 4.85
N ARG A 76 12.18 0.03 4.08
CA ARG A 76 13.30 -0.76 3.59
C ARG A 76 14.21 -1.24 4.71
N GLU A 77 14.26 -0.50 5.82
CA GLU A 77 15.12 -0.84 6.94
C GLU A 77 14.55 -1.94 7.83
N ILE A 78 13.28 -2.29 7.65
CA ILE A 78 12.68 -3.36 8.43
C ILE A 78 13.28 -4.69 7.98
N ARG A 79 13.73 -5.48 8.94
CA ARG A 79 14.26 -6.81 8.65
C ARG A 79 13.12 -7.80 8.67
N ILE A 80 12.83 -8.37 7.52
CA ILE A 80 11.77 -9.36 7.39
C ILE A 80 12.26 -10.52 6.55
N PRO A 81 11.69 -11.71 6.75
CA PRO A 81 12.05 -12.86 5.93
C PRO A 81 11.66 -12.67 4.47
N ASP A 82 12.31 -13.43 3.60
CA ASP A 82 11.91 -13.48 2.20
C ASP A 82 10.47 -13.93 2.12
N GLY A 83 9.75 -13.37 1.14
CA GLY A 83 8.36 -13.72 0.94
C GLY A 83 7.38 -12.81 1.63
N ILE A 84 7.87 -11.90 2.45
CA ILE A 84 7.03 -10.86 3.04
C ILE A 84 7.33 -9.56 2.32
N TYR A 85 6.28 -8.86 1.94
CA TYR A 85 6.39 -7.67 1.11
C TYR A 85 6.18 -6.41 1.92
N ARG A 86 6.63 -5.28 1.37
CA ARG A 86 6.43 -3.96 1.95
C ARG A 86 5.60 -3.16 0.97
N GLU A 87 4.52 -2.56 1.45
CA GLU A 87 3.67 -1.73 0.59
C GLU A 87 3.48 -0.36 1.20
N LEU A 88 3.45 0.63 0.34
CA LEU A 88 3.11 2.00 0.70
C LEU A 88 1.78 2.32 0.02
N TRP A 89 0.78 2.66 0.80
CA TRP A 89 -0.52 3.06 0.26
C TRP A 89 -0.68 4.55 0.47
N VAL A 90 -0.97 5.26 -0.61
CA VAL A 90 -1.05 6.71 -0.60
C VAL A 90 -2.49 7.14 -0.89
N ARG A 91 -3.02 8.00 -0.03
CA ARG A 91 -4.36 8.54 -0.18
C ARG A 91 -4.27 9.98 -0.66
N GLY A 92 -4.90 10.27 -1.79
CA GLY A 92 -4.98 11.63 -2.30
C GLY A 92 -6.12 12.41 -1.65
N PRO A 93 -6.18 13.72 -1.91
CA PRO A 93 -7.22 14.57 -1.30
C PRO A 93 -8.63 14.24 -1.80
N ASP A 94 -8.75 13.61 -2.96
CA ASP A 94 -10.03 13.20 -3.51
C ASP A 94 -10.41 11.78 -3.08
N ARG A 95 -9.71 11.26 -2.09
CA ARG A 95 -9.94 9.93 -1.50
C ARG A 95 -9.65 8.78 -2.45
N THR A 96 -8.84 9.03 -3.46
CA THR A 96 -8.33 7.94 -4.29
C THR A 96 -7.16 7.28 -3.58
N TRP A 97 -7.00 5.99 -3.82
CA TRP A 97 -5.96 5.20 -3.20
C TRP A 97 -5.02 4.66 -4.25
N HIS A 98 -3.72 4.74 -3.94
CA HIS A 98 -2.66 4.26 -4.83
C HIS A 98 -1.74 3.38 -4.02
N ARG A 99 -1.49 2.18 -4.51
CA ARG A 99 -0.68 1.20 -3.81
C ARG A 99 0.64 1.02 -4.53
N TYR A 100 1.70 0.94 -3.75
CA TYR A 100 3.06 0.76 -4.30
C TYR A 100 3.77 -0.34 -3.54
N LEU A 101 4.40 -1.24 -4.29
CA LEU A 101 5.28 -2.24 -3.72
C LEU A 101 6.65 -1.61 -3.55
N VAL A 102 7.20 -1.69 -2.34
CA VAL A 102 8.49 -1.08 -2.05
C VAL A 102 9.57 -2.13 -2.24
N LEU A 103 10.45 -1.88 -3.20
CA LEU A 103 11.54 -2.77 -3.55
C LEU A 103 12.85 -2.22 -3.02
N VAL A 104 13.90 -3.02 -3.13
CA VAL A 104 15.22 -2.63 -2.63
C VAL A 104 15.71 -1.36 -3.32
N ASP A 105 15.43 -1.22 -4.59
CA ASP A 105 15.98 -0.13 -5.40
C ASP A 105 14.92 0.73 -6.08
N GLY A 106 13.66 0.61 -5.69
CA GLY A 106 12.62 1.42 -6.31
C GLY A 106 11.27 1.09 -5.73
N ILE A 107 10.24 1.53 -6.43
CA ILE A 107 8.87 1.17 -6.08
C ILE A 107 8.13 0.79 -7.36
N GLU A 108 7.08 0.01 -7.19
CA GLU A 108 6.30 -0.48 -8.30
C GLU A 108 4.83 -0.25 -8.01
N SER A 109 4.09 0.29 -8.97
CA SER A 109 2.67 0.56 -8.78
C SER A 109 1.87 -0.71 -8.78
N LEU A 110 0.99 -0.85 -7.77
CA LEU A 110 0.05 -1.96 -7.69
C LEU A 110 -1.38 -1.49 -7.90
N GLU A 111 -1.57 -0.23 -8.15
CA GLU A 111 -2.91 0.35 -8.15
C GLU A 111 -3.79 -0.19 -9.25
N ASN A 112 -3.18 -0.65 -10.32
CA ASN A 112 -3.93 -1.15 -11.46
C ASN A 112 -4.45 -2.56 -11.29
N GLU A 113 -4.14 -3.17 -10.16
CA GLU A 113 -4.61 -4.53 -9.91
C GLU A 113 -6.11 -4.63 -9.90
N GLU A 114 -6.75 -3.68 -9.25
CA GLU A 114 -8.20 -3.63 -9.20
C GLU A 114 -8.78 -3.45 -10.60
N ASP A 115 -8.22 -2.51 -11.34
CA ASP A 115 -8.67 -2.25 -12.71
C ASP A 115 -8.46 -3.45 -13.60
N ARG A 116 -7.32 -4.09 -13.46
CA ARG A 116 -7.01 -5.27 -14.24
C ARG A 116 -7.99 -6.40 -13.95
N HIS A 117 -8.36 -6.55 -12.71
CA HIS A 117 -9.33 -7.55 -12.30
C HIS A 117 -10.69 -7.28 -12.94
N ASP A 118 -11.12 -6.03 -12.89
CA ASP A 118 -12.36 -5.62 -13.51
C ASP A 118 -12.33 -5.84 -15.01
N GLU A 119 -11.22 -5.54 -15.63
CA GLU A 119 -11.03 -5.73 -17.04
C GLU A 119 -11.21 -7.19 -17.45
N ILE A 120 -10.62 -8.08 -16.69
CA ILE A 120 -10.74 -9.50 -16.95
C ILE A 120 -12.19 -9.94 -16.85
N ASP A 121 -12.88 -9.47 -15.84
CA ASP A 121 -14.28 -9.78 -15.66
C ASP A 121 -15.12 -9.25 -16.80
N SER A 122 -14.84 -8.03 -17.22
CA SER A 122 -15.58 -7.42 -18.31
C SER A 122 -15.39 -8.16 -19.60
N ALA A 123 -14.20 -8.62 -19.84
CA ALA A 123 -13.90 -9.36 -21.05
C ALA A 123 -14.54 -10.73 -21.06
N GLY A 124 -14.98 -11.20 -19.94
CA GLY A 124 -15.55 -12.53 -19.82
C GLY A 124 -14.54 -13.60 -20.08
N ILE A 125 -13.30 -13.25 -20.05
CA ILE A 125 -12.26 -14.18 -20.34
C ILE A 125 -11.42 -14.31 -19.14
N PRO A 126 -11.37 -15.38 -18.78
CA PRO A 126 -10.51 -15.51 -17.64
C PRO A 126 -9.07 -15.27 -18.04
N GLN A 127 -9.24 -14.83 -18.93
CA GLN A 127 -8.40 -14.56 -19.19
C GLN A 127 -7.41 -14.58 -19.04
N THR A 128 -7.44 -14.87 -19.53
CA THR A 128 -6.73 -14.84 -19.57
C THR A 128 -5.85 -14.78 -19.90
N ASP A 129 -5.85 -14.71 -20.27
CA ASP A 129 -5.34 -14.46 -20.51
C ASP A 129 -4.87 -14.31 -20.81
N PRO A 130 -4.59 -14.49 -20.94
CA PRO A 130 -4.34 -14.20 -21.22
C PRO A 130 -4.00 -14.16 -21.21
#